data_0d2c1f668b1069a2721303ea40be0a4c
#
_entry.id   0d2c1f668b1069a2721303ea40be0a4c
#
_cell.length_a   1.000
_cell.length_b   1.000
_cell.length_c   1.000
_cell.angle_alpha   90.00
_cell.angle_beta   90.00
_cell.angle_gamma   90.00
#
_symmetry.space_group_name_H-M   'P 1'
#
loop_
_entity.id
_entity.type
_entity.pdbx_description
1 polymer ?
#
loop_
_entity_poly.entity_id
_entity_poly.type
_entity_poly.pdbx_seq_one_letter_code
_entity_poly.pdbx_strand_id
1 'polypeptide(L)'
;MSEAIGLPLTQLALIQVDLNNLPTTDLATFFRVILRAMFEAQASFPENLHQPLETLYRKVEDKTDPFLAQSALREWLGQCKAQQIRLVLILDPFDFFCQSATTAMFDNLRGLRDSFKTTLSYIVGLRRPVSYLRDPLELGELYEIVDTHVCWLGAMEPSDARWVISQVETATEQTFDEATVTELIRLTGGYPALLRAASLWRARLSPLPDMALWEDRLAVEPTIQNRLRDMRLSLTGEEEATLAILQQALDQPPSPQRNESLRQIEQKYNETLQRLQAKRLCYFTTQGWQLFSPLLAHFVAHMEGVSAGRIWHEPRTHRFWEGERELTHLSLKDMELLRHFLTHPLAVHSIDDLIDAAWLEDDSSGVSKEAVQQAIRHLRKQIEPNPAKPCYLLTEHRVGYRFFPEGAPLG
;
A
#
# COMPACT_ATOMS: atom_id res chain seq x y z
N MET A 1 -6.64 -5.21 -26.08
CA MET A 1 -7.49 -4.72 -24.97
C MET A 1 -8.92 -4.40 -25.43
N SER A 2 -9.16 -3.81 -26.61
CA SER A 2 -10.52 -3.52 -27.11
C SER A 2 -11.35 -4.78 -27.40
N GLU A 3 -10.76 -5.85 -27.90
CA GLU A 3 -11.46 -7.12 -28.17
C GLU A 3 -11.94 -7.84 -26.91
N ALA A 4 -11.22 -7.72 -25.80
CA ALA A 4 -11.59 -8.36 -24.53
C ALA A 4 -12.77 -7.67 -23.82
N ILE A 5 -13.05 -6.39 -24.15
CA ILE A 5 -14.12 -5.59 -23.51
C ILE A 5 -15.38 -5.54 -24.41
N GLY A 6 -15.28 -5.93 -25.67
CA GLY A 6 -16.41 -5.95 -26.63
C GLY A 6 -16.96 -4.56 -26.96
N LEU A 7 -16.18 -3.48 -26.69
CA LEU A 7 -16.55 -2.09 -26.97
C LEU A 7 -15.56 -1.44 -27.93
N PRO A 8 -16.03 -0.63 -28.87
CA PRO A 8 -15.13 0.21 -29.67
C PRO A 8 -14.39 1.20 -28.75
N LEU A 9 -13.08 1.40 -28.99
CA LEU A 9 -12.24 2.33 -28.21
C LEU A 9 -12.81 3.77 -28.16
N THR A 10 -13.56 4.16 -29.18
CA THR A 10 -14.25 5.46 -29.27
C THR A 10 -15.36 5.65 -28.22
N GLN A 11 -15.79 4.58 -27.58
CA GLN A 11 -16.82 4.59 -26.53
C GLN A 11 -16.24 4.38 -25.12
N LEU A 12 -14.93 4.37 -24.96
CA LEU A 12 -14.25 4.16 -23.68
C LEU A 12 -13.32 5.32 -23.39
N ALA A 13 -13.59 6.06 -22.31
CA ALA A 13 -12.71 7.11 -21.79
C ALA A 13 -12.05 6.63 -20.48
N LEU A 14 -10.71 6.53 -20.48
CA LEU A 14 -9.91 6.20 -19.29
C LEU A 14 -9.33 7.50 -18.76
N ILE A 15 -9.71 7.92 -17.57
CA ILE A 15 -9.29 9.19 -16.98
C ILE A 15 -8.52 8.91 -15.70
N GLN A 16 -7.25 9.24 -15.70
CA GLN A 16 -6.42 9.18 -14.50
C GLN A 16 -6.68 10.41 -13.63
N VAL A 17 -7.06 10.18 -12.39
CA VAL A 17 -7.23 11.21 -11.35
C VAL A 17 -6.12 11.04 -10.34
N ASP A 18 -5.12 11.91 -10.39
CA ASP A 18 -4.05 11.94 -9.41
C ASP A 18 -4.55 12.55 -8.10
N LEU A 19 -4.77 11.71 -7.10
CA LEU A 19 -5.28 12.12 -5.79
C LEU A 19 -4.22 12.82 -4.91
N ASN A 20 -2.94 12.86 -5.32
CA ASN A 20 -1.96 13.76 -4.69
C ASN A 20 -2.29 15.24 -4.94
N ASN A 21 -3.09 15.54 -5.96
CA ASN A 21 -3.56 16.90 -6.26
C ASN A 21 -4.73 17.37 -5.37
N LEU A 22 -5.13 16.59 -4.35
CA LEU A 22 -6.13 17.01 -3.37
C LEU A 22 -5.47 17.86 -2.29
N PRO A 23 -5.66 19.21 -2.30
CA PRO A 23 -5.11 20.08 -1.26
C PRO A 23 -5.84 19.91 0.09
N THR A 24 -7.10 19.49 0.06
CA THR A 24 -7.96 19.24 1.22
C THR A 24 -8.88 18.06 0.93
N THR A 25 -9.22 17.32 2.00
CA THR A 25 -10.10 16.15 1.91
C THR A 25 -11.56 16.55 2.16
N ASP A 26 -12.11 17.38 1.28
CA ASP A 26 -13.53 17.76 1.28
C ASP A 26 -14.21 17.44 -0.05
N LEU A 27 -15.54 17.29 -0.03
CA LEU A 27 -16.34 16.90 -1.18
C LEU A 27 -16.24 17.85 -2.38
N ALA A 28 -16.21 19.16 -2.14
CA ALA A 28 -16.15 20.15 -3.21
C ALA A 28 -14.81 20.03 -3.96
N THR A 29 -13.71 19.97 -3.22
CA THR A 29 -12.36 19.82 -3.78
C THR A 29 -12.22 18.49 -4.51
N PHE A 30 -12.74 17.40 -3.93
CA PHE A 30 -12.68 16.08 -4.55
C PHE A 30 -13.38 16.05 -5.92
N PHE A 31 -14.61 16.54 -6.03
CA PHE A 31 -15.32 16.57 -7.30
C PHE A 31 -14.69 17.52 -8.31
N ARG A 32 -14.11 18.65 -7.85
CA ARG A 32 -13.39 19.58 -8.74
C ARG A 32 -12.13 18.93 -9.31
N VAL A 33 -11.37 18.17 -8.51
CA VAL A 33 -10.19 17.45 -8.99
C VAL A 33 -10.58 16.40 -10.05
N ILE A 34 -11.69 15.68 -9.84
CA ILE A 34 -12.21 14.74 -10.85
C ILE A 34 -12.59 15.47 -12.14
N LEU A 35 -13.36 16.57 -12.06
CA LEU A 35 -13.76 17.36 -13.22
C LEU A 35 -12.56 17.98 -13.93
N ARG A 36 -11.55 18.43 -13.18
CA ARG A 36 -10.29 18.95 -13.73
C ARG A 36 -9.55 17.87 -14.52
N ALA A 37 -9.41 16.67 -13.96
CA ALA A 37 -8.76 15.56 -14.64
C ALA A 37 -9.47 15.20 -15.96
N MET A 38 -10.81 15.22 -15.98
CA MET A 38 -11.58 15.03 -17.20
C MET A 38 -11.37 16.16 -18.21
N PHE A 39 -11.33 17.41 -17.75
CA PHE A 39 -11.08 18.58 -18.62
C PHE A 39 -9.67 18.54 -19.22
N GLU A 40 -8.65 18.21 -18.42
CA GLU A 40 -7.27 18.04 -18.92
C GLU A 40 -7.16 16.89 -19.93
N ALA A 41 -7.96 15.84 -19.77
CA ALA A 41 -8.04 14.69 -20.68
C ALA A 41 -9.13 14.81 -21.74
N GLN A 42 -9.59 16.03 -22.08
CA GLN A 42 -10.73 16.25 -23.00
C GLN A 42 -10.56 15.58 -24.39
N ALA A 43 -9.31 15.38 -24.84
CA ALA A 43 -9.02 14.64 -26.07
C ALA A 43 -9.48 13.17 -26.04
N SER A 44 -9.80 12.61 -24.87
CA SER A 44 -10.38 11.28 -24.70
C SER A 44 -11.89 11.22 -24.99
N PHE A 45 -12.51 12.38 -25.25
CA PHE A 45 -13.93 12.50 -25.54
C PHE A 45 -14.14 13.03 -26.96
N PRO A 46 -15.32 12.77 -27.56
CA PRO A 46 -15.71 13.35 -28.84
C PRO A 46 -15.70 14.89 -28.81
N GLU A 47 -15.32 15.54 -29.90
CA GLU A 47 -15.18 17.01 -30.00
C GLU A 47 -16.45 17.77 -29.58
N ASN A 48 -17.63 17.25 -29.87
CA ASN A 48 -18.91 17.87 -29.49
C ASN A 48 -19.15 17.92 -27.97
N LEU A 49 -18.34 17.19 -27.16
CA LEU A 49 -18.37 17.20 -25.71
C LEU A 49 -17.32 18.12 -25.08
N HIS A 50 -16.35 18.64 -25.83
CA HIS A 50 -15.29 19.47 -25.26
C HIS A 50 -15.82 20.76 -24.67
N GLN A 51 -16.62 21.52 -25.42
CA GLN A 51 -17.22 22.76 -24.94
C GLN A 51 -18.18 22.58 -23.75
N PRO A 52 -19.07 21.58 -23.73
CA PRO A 52 -19.85 21.27 -22.54
C PRO A 52 -19.01 20.95 -21.30
N LEU A 53 -17.95 20.14 -21.45
CA LEU A 53 -17.06 19.79 -20.32
C LEU A 53 -16.32 21.02 -19.78
N GLU A 54 -15.77 21.86 -20.65
CA GLU A 54 -15.15 23.11 -20.25
C GLU A 54 -16.13 24.01 -19.50
N THR A 55 -17.34 24.16 -20.00
CA THR A 55 -18.39 24.99 -19.37
C THR A 55 -18.70 24.50 -17.95
N LEU A 56 -18.83 23.17 -17.76
CA LEU A 56 -19.11 22.58 -16.45
C LEU A 56 -17.93 22.75 -15.50
N TYR A 57 -16.70 22.54 -15.99
CA TYR A 57 -15.51 22.74 -15.18
C TYR A 57 -15.37 24.21 -14.74
N ARG A 58 -15.44 25.17 -15.65
CA ARG A 58 -15.34 26.61 -15.37
C ARG A 58 -16.41 27.10 -14.39
N LYS A 59 -17.60 26.50 -14.40
CA LYS A 59 -18.68 26.81 -13.47
C LYS A 59 -18.34 26.52 -12.01
N VAL A 60 -17.42 25.57 -11.76
CA VAL A 60 -17.12 25.05 -10.41
C VAL A 60 -15.65 25.20 -9.99
N GLU A 61 -14.74 25.59 -10.88
CA GLU A 61 -13.29 25.58 -10.64
C GLU A 61 -12.85 26.37 -9.40
N ASP A 62 -13.55 27.45 -9.06
CA ASP A 62 -13.30 28.35 -7.93
C ASP A 62 -14.36 28.24 -6.80
N LYS A 63 -15.33 27.34 -6.92
CA LYS A 63 -16.43 27.22 -5.96
C LYS A 63 -16.12 26.19 -4.87
N THR A 64 -16.56 26.52 -3.68
CA THR A 64 -16.44 25.65 -2.50
C THR A 64 -17.72 24.89 -2.14
N ASP A 65 -18.81 25.12 -2.89
CA ASP A 65 -20.09 24.44 -2.69
C ASP A 65 -20.01 23.00 -3.25
N PRO A 66 -20.08 21.97 -2.38
CA PRO A 66 -20.00 20.59 -2.82
C PRO A 66 -21.18 20.16 -3.68
N PHE A 67 -22.37 20.74 -3.48
CA PHE A 67 -23.56 20.43 -4.26
C PHE A 67 -23.41 20.89 -5.72
N LEU A 68 -22.83 22.05 -5.95
CA LEU A 68 -22.56 22.56 -7.30
C LEU A 68 -21.56 21.67 -8.03
N ALA A 69 -20.46 21.28 -7.37
CA ALA A 69 -19.45 20.41 -7.96
C ALA A 69 -20.01 19.01 -8.27
N GLN A 70 -20.79 18.44 -7.34
CA GLN A 70 -21.47 17.15 -7.56
C GLN A 70 -22.48 17.24 -8.71
N SER A 71 -23.27 18.32 -8.77
CA SER A 71 -24.27 18.52 -9.82
C SER A 71 -23.62 18.61 -11.20
N ALA A 72 -22.51 19.35 -11.32
CA ALA A 72 -21.75 19.46 -12.57
C ALA A 72 -21.22 18.08 -13.02
N LEU A 73 -20.68 17.30 -12.08
CA LEU A 73 -20.23 15.94 -12.38
C LEU A 73 -21.37 15.01 -12.81
N ARG A 74 -22.53 15.08 -12.15
CA ARG A 74 -23.70 14.29 -12.54
C ARG A 74 -24.25 14.70 -13.91
N GLU A 75 -24.27 16.00 -14.23
CA GLU A 75 -24.63 16.52 -15.53
C GLU A 75 -23.70 15.98 -16.63
N TRP A 76 -22.39 16.02 -16.36
CA TRP A 76 -21.39 15.45 -17.27
C TRP A 76 -21.60 13.93 -17.51
N LEU A 77 -21.80 13.16 -16.44
CA LEU A 77 -22.10 11.72 -16.54
C LEU A 77 -23.39 11.45 -17.33
N GLY A 78 -24.38 12.33 -17.22
CA GLY A 78 -25.61 12.29 -18.03
C GLY A 78 -25.33 12.47 -19.51
N GLN A 79 -24.44 13.40 -19.87
CA GLN A 79 -24.01 13.60 -21.27
C GLN A 79 -23.23 12.41 -21.80
N CYS A 80 -22.29 11.85 -21.01
CA CYS A 80 -21.59 10.63 -21.37
C CYS A 80 -22.55 9.46 -21.61
N LYS A 81 -23.57 9.30 -20.74
CA LYS A 81 -24.60 8.28 -20.88
C LYS A 81 -25.42 8.43 -22.17
N ALA A 82 -25.81 9.66 -22.50
CA ALA A 82 -26.57 9.95 -23.72
C ALA A 82 -25.75 9.64 -24.99
N GLN A 83 -24.43 9.75 -24.92
CA GLN A 83 -23.53 9.41 -26.03
C GLN A 83 -22.96 7.98 -25.96
N GLN A 84 -23.46 7.15 -25.03
CA GLN A 84 -23.03 5.77 -24.81
C GLN A 84 -21.52 5.63 -24.51
N ILE A 85 -20.91 6.65 -23.88
CA ILE A 85 -19.51 6.63 -23.48
C ILE A 85 -19.40 5.97 -22.10
N ARG A 86 -18.54 4.97 -21.98
CA ARG A 86 -18.12 4.41 -20.70
C ARG A 86 -16.91 5.17 -20.18
N LEU A 87 -17.06 5.70 -18.99
CA LEU A 87 -16.02 6.41 -18.26
C LEU A 87 -15.43 5.53 -17.18
N VAL A 88 -14.14 5.35 -17.20
CA VAL A 88 -13.39 4.68 -16.13
C VAL A 88 -12.50 5.71 -15.46
N LEU A 89 -12.77 6.00 -14.19
CA LEU A 89 -11.92 6.84 -13.37
C LEU A 89 -10.87 5.97 -12.69
N ILE A 90 -9.60 6.26 -12.94
CA ILE A 90 -8.45 5.64 -12.28
C ILE A 90 -8.05 6.58 -11.15
N LEU A 91 -8.42 6.22 -9.91
CA LEU A 91 -8.15 6.99 -8.70
C LEU A 91 -6.84 6.47 -8.09
N ASP A 92 -5.74 7.18 -8.30
CA ASP A 92 -4.41 6.71 -7.89
C ASP A 92 -3.51 7.91 -7.48
N PRO A 93 -2.84 7.85 -6.30
CA PRO A 93 -2.96 6.85 -5.23
C PRO A 93 -4.23 7.05 -4.38
N PHE A 94 -4.91 5.96 -4.00
CA PHE A 94 -6.15 6.03 -3.22
C PHE A 94 -5.92 5.89 -1.71
N ASP A 95 -4.71 5.49 -1.28
CA ASP A 95 -4.37 5.19 0.12
C ASP A 95 -4.65 6.36 1.06
N PHE A 96 -4.10 7.54 0.76
CA PHE A 96 -4.30 8.74 1.59
C PHE A 96 -5.77 9.18 1.62
N PHE A 97 -6.43 9.16 0.46
CA PHE A 97 -7.85 9.46 0.37
C PHE A 97 -8.67 8.48 1.23
N CYS A 98 -8.37 7.18 1.16
CA CYS A 98 -9.04 6.16 1.95
C CYS A 98 -8.93 6.42 3.46
N GLN A 99 -7.76 6.86 3.93
CA GLN A 99 -7.51 7.16 5.34
C GLN A 99 -8.17 8.46 5.82
N SER A 100 -8.23 9.48 4.98
CA SER A 100 -8.62 10.85 5.35
C SER A 100 -10.04 11.25 4.95
N ALA A 101 -10.65 10.55 3.99
CA ALA A 101 -11.99 10.86 3.49
C ALA A 101 -13.08 10.62 4.55
N THR A 102 -14.13 11.40 4.50
CA THR A 102 -15.32 11.19 5.33
C THR A 102 -16.20 10.08 4.78
N THR A 103 -17.04 9.45 5.62
CA THR A 103 -18.03 8.47 5.18
C THR A 103 -18.93 9.03 4.07
N ALA A 104 -19.32 10.29 4.17
CA ALA A 104 -20.11 10.98 3.13
C ALA A 104 -19.40 11.02 1.76
N MET A 105 -18.07 11.07 1.72
CA MET A 105 -17.33 11.01 0.44
C MET A 105 -17.40 9.62 -0.18
N PHE A 106 -17.30 8.57 0.61
CA PHE A 106 -17.48 7.19 0.14
C PHE A 106 -18.91 6.93 -0.35
N ASP A 107 -19.91 7.39 0.40
CA ASP A 107 -21.32 7.28 0.00
C ASP A 107 -21.60 8.02 -1.32
N ASN A 108 -20.94 9.16 -1.55
CA ASN A 108 -21.07 9.90 -2.80
C ASN A 108 -20.42 9.16 -3.98
N LEU A 109 -19.23 8.58 -3.81
CA LEU A 109 -18.61 7.74 -4.85
C LEU A 109 -19.53 6.57 -5.23
N ARG A 110 -20.07 5.90 -4.22
CA ARG A 110 -21.01 4.81 -4.42
C ARG A 110 -22.28 5.29 -5.11
N GLY A 111 -22.90 6.35 -4.61
CA GLY A 111 -24.15 6.90 -5.18
C GLY A 111 -24.00 7.35 -6.63
N LEU A 112 -22.83 7.87 -7.02
CA LEU A 112 -22.51 8.16 -8.42
C LEU A 112 -22.44 6.89 -9.26
N ARG A 113 -21.68 5.89 -8.79
CA ARG A 113 -21.56 4.60 -9.50
C ARG A 113 -22.91 3.92 -9.66
N ASP A 114 -23.74 3.90 -8.62
CA ASP A 114 -25.04 3.26 -8.67
C ASP A 114 -26.03 3.99 -9.59
N SER A 115 -25.97 5.31 -9.63
CA SER A 115 -26.79 6.12 -10.55
C SER A 115 -26.35 5.97 -12.02
N PHE A 116 -25.09 5.66 -12.27
CA PHE A 116 -24.50 5.60 -13.61
C PHE A 116 -23.81 4.27 -13.91
N LYS A 117 -24.36 3.14 -13.45
CA LYS A 117 -23.77 1.78 -13.56
C LYS A 117 -23.26 1.40 -14.94
N THR A 118 -23.96 1.85 -16.00
CA THR A 118 -23.59 1.55 -17.39
C THR A 118 -22.55 2.52 -17.96
N THR A 119 -22.30 3.62 -17.28
CA THR A 119 -21.47 4.72 -17.76
C THR A 119 -20.20 4.88 -16.94
N LEU A 120 -20.26 4.70 -15.60
CA LEU A 120 -19.17 4.98 -14.68
C LEU A 120 -18.65 3.71 -14.02
N SER A 121 -17.33 3.53 -14.07
CA SER A 121 -16.59 2.51 -13.34
C SER A 121 -15.37 3.14 -12.66
N TYR A 122 -14.89 2.51 -11.60
CA TYR A 122 -13.68 2.92 -10.89
C TYR A 122 -12.59 1.86 -10.99
N ILE A 123 -11.36 2.30 -11.13
CA ILE A 123 -10.15 1.54 -10.82
C ILE A 123 -9.46 2.32 -9.70
N VAL A 124 -9.21 1.69 -8.56
CA VAL A 124 -8.54 2.33 -7.43
C VAL A 124 -7.14 1.74 -7.26
N GLY A 125 -6.13 2.60 -7.21
CA GLY A 125 -4.75 2.21 -6.95
C GLY A 125 -4.47 2.25 -5.45
N LEU A 126 -4.20 1.09 -4.86
CA LEU A 126 -3.91 0.91 -3.44
C LEU A 126 -2.59 0.15 -3.27
N ARG A 127 -1.80 0.54 -2.28
CA ARG A 127 -0.58 -0.17 -1.90
C ARG A 127 -0.86 -1.34 -0.97
N ARG A 128 -1.92 -1.26 -0.16
CA ARG A 128 -2.36 -2.28 0.80
C ARG A 128 -3.83 -2.63 0.57
N PRO A 129 -4.31 -3.80 1.02
CA PRO A 129 -5.75 -4.07 1.05
C PRO A 129 -6.49 -2.97 1.80
N VAL A 130 -7.66 -2.60 1.32
CA VAL A 130 -8.43 -1.47 1.87
C VAL A 130 -8.78 -1.65 3.35
N SER A 131 -9.01 -2.90 3.79
CA SER A 131 -9.25 -3.27 5.20
C SER A 131 -8.11 -2.95 6.16
N TYR A 132 -6.88 -2.76 5.64
CA TYR A 132 -5.71 -2.34 6.43
C TYR A 132 -5.51 -0.82 6.46
N LEU A 133 -6.24 -0.08 5.62
CA LEU A 133 -6.18 1.37 5.56
C LEU A 133 -7.29 2.01 6.40
N ARG A 134 -8.44 1.35 6.46
CA ARG A 134 -9.60 1.85 7.19
C ARG A 134 -10.55 0.71 7.57
N ASP A 135 -11.31 0.91 8.67
CA ASP A 135 -12.33 -0.04 9.09
C ASP A 135 -13.37 -0.22 7.97
N PRO A 136 -13.67 -1.46 7.54
CA PRO A 136 -14.71 -1.75 6.56
C PRO A 136 -16.06 -1.13 6.90
N LEU A 137 -16.43 -1.02 8.18
CA LEU A 137 -17.66 -0.39 8.63
C LEU A 137 -17.73 1.11 8.30
N GLU A 138 -16.58 1.81 8.33
CA GLU A 138 -16.50 3.23 7.98
C GLU A 138 -16.50 3.47 6.47
N LEU A 139 -16.07 2.49 5.69
CA LEU A 139 -16.14 2.51 4.23
C LEU A 139 -17.57 2.26 3.72
N GLY A 140 -18.42 1.68 4.57
CA GLY A 140 -19.78 1.34 4.21
C GLY A 140 -19.82 0.42 2.99
N GLU A 141 -20.80 0.60 2.14
CA GLU A 141 -20.97 -0.25 0.96
C GLU A 141 -19.96 0.04 -0.18
N LEU A 142 -19.11 1.09 -0.07
CA LEU A 142 -17.98 1.24 -0.97
C LEU A 142 -16.98 0.11 -0.81
N TYR A 143 -16.87 -0.46 0.41
CA TYR A 143 -16.00 -1.60 0.67
C TYR A 143 -16.25 -2.76 -0.30
N GLU A 144 -17.51 -3.12 -0.50
CA GLU A 144 -17.87 -4.18 -1.43
C GLU A 144 -17.41 -3.92 -2.88
N ILE A 145 -17.42 -2.63 -3.30
CA ILE A 145 -17.00 -2.24 -4.65
C ILE A 145 -15.49 -2.38 -4.83
N VAL A 146 -14.71 -2.01 -3.84
CA VAL A 146 -13.23 -1.99 -3.93
C VAL A 146 -12.59 -3.32 -3.56
N ASP A 147 -13.30 -4.20 -2.84
CA ASP A 147 -12.79 -5.51 -2.39
C ASP A 147 -13.20 -6.67 -3.32
N THR A 148 -14.25 -6.50 -4.14
CA THR A 148 -14.79 -7.59 -4.99
C THR A 148 -13.84 -7.99 -6.13
N HIS A 149 -13.12 -7.04 -6.73
CA HIS A 149 -12.25 -7.27 -7.88
C HIS A 149 -10.84 -6.73 -7.63
N VAL A 150 -10.08 -7.47 -6.84
CA VAL A 150 -8.70 -7.11 -6.52
C VAL A 150 -7.75 -7.72 -7.55
N CYS A 151 -6.91 -6.88 -8.16
CA CYS A 151 -5.83 -7.29 -9.06
C CYS A 151 -4.50 -6.84 -8.48
N TRP A 152 -3.65 -7.78 -8.12
CA TRP A 152 -2.31 -7.51 -7.65
C TRP A 152 -1.37 -7.29 -8.82
N LEU A 153 -0.72 -6.13 -8.85
CA LEU A 153 0.34 -5.83 -9.81
C LEU A 153 1.67 -6.36 -9.27
N GLY A 154 2.27 -7.29 -9.96
CA GLY A 154 3.55 -7.90 -9.59
C GLY A 154 4.57 -7.82 -10.72
N ALA A 155 5.48 -8.79 -10.75
CA ALA A 155 6.46 -8.94 -11.80
C ALA A 155 5.80 -9.06 -13.19
N MET A 156 6.43 -8.46 -14.17
CA MET A 156 6.00 -8.50 -15.57
C MET A 156 6.34 -9.84 -16.22
N GLU A 157 5.61 -10.17 -17.26
CA GLU A 157 6.00 -11.25 -18.17
C GLU A 157 7.33 -10.90 -18.88
N PRO A 158 8.12 -11.89 -19.30
CA PRO A 158 9.44 -11.63 -19.90
C PRO A 158 9.41 -10.70 -21.11
N SER A 159 8.36 -10.74 -21.94
CA SER A 159 8.19 -9.83 -23.09
C SER A 159 8.03 -8.39 -22.66
N ASP A 160 7.22 -8.13 -21.62
CA ASP A 160 6.94 -6.79 -21.10
C ASP A 160 8.16 -6.25 -20.36
N ALA A 161 8.89 -7.11 -19.64
CA ALA A 161 10.15 -6.76 -19.01
C ALA A 161 11.19 -6.30 -20.05
N ARG A 162 11.32 -6.99 -21.18
CA ARG A 162 12.19 -6.60 -22.30
C ARG A 162 11.77 -5.28 -22.90
N TRP A 163 10.48 -5.02 -23.01
CA TRP A 163 9.98 -3.74 -23.49
C TRP A 163 10.40 -2.59 -22.56
N VAL A 164 10.31 -2.75 -21.23
CA VAL A 164 10.78 -1.74 -20.27
C VAL A 164 12.28 -1.46 -20.44
N ILE A 165 13.10 -2.51 -20.64
CA ILE A 165 14.53 -2.35 -20.88
C ILE A 165 14.76 -1.54 -22.19
N SER A 166 14.05 -1.88 -23.28
CA SER A 166 14.20 -1.17 -24.56
C SER A 166 13.83 0.31 -24.46
N GLN A 167 12.89 0.70 -23.59
CA GLN A 167 12.60 2.10 -23.32
C GLN A 167 13.80 2.81 -22.64
N VAL A 168 14.50 2.11 -21.73
CA VAL A 168 15.71 2.66 -21.10
C VAL A 168 16.86 2.76 -22.12
N GLU A 169 17.06 1.75 -22.96
CA GLU A 169 18.06 1.77 -24.05
C GLU A 169 17.84 2.98 -24.97
N THR A 170 16.58 3.19 -25.38
CA THR A 170 16.21 4.33 -26.22
C THR A 170 16.46 5.67 -25.51
N ALA A 171 16.08 5.79 -24.26
CA ALA A 171 16.23 7.04 -23.48
C ALA A 171 17.68 7.35 -23.12
N THR A 172 18.56 6.35 -23.07
CA THR A 172 19.99 6.51 -22.71
C THR A 172 20.92 6.38 -23.90
N GLU A 173 20.40 6.15 -25.12
CA GLU A 173 21.16 5.91 -26.37
C GLU A 173 22.18 4.76 -26.22
N GLN A 174 21.82 3.75 -25.41
CA GLN A 174 22.66 2.56 -25.16
C GLN A 174 21.95 1.30 -25.62
N THR A 175 22.73 0.29 -25.99
CA THR A 175 22.20 -1.04 -26.31
C THR A 175 22.80 -2.05 -25.38
N PHE A 176 21.97 -2.94 -24.86
CA PHE A 176 22.36 -4.04 -23.96
C PHE A 176 22.40 -5.35 -24.76
N ASP A 177 23.40 -6.16 -24.48
CA ASP A 177 23.44 -7.51 -25.02
C ASP A 177 22.45 -8.44 -24.29
N GLU A 178 22.17 -9.59 -24.88
CA GLU A 178 21.18 -10.54 -24.35
C GLU A 178 21.55 -11.07 -22.95
N ALA A 179 22.86 -11.19 -22.66
CA ALA A 179 23.32 -11.60 -21.33
C ALA A 179 22.98 -10.52 -20.29
N THR A 180 23.21 -9.24 -20.59
CA THR A 180 22.82 -8.10 -19.76
C THR A 180 21.31 -8.08 -19.51
N VAL A 181 20.49 -8.20 -20.57
CA VAL A 181 19.03 -8.20 -20.47
C VAL A 181 18.53 -9.34 -19.55
N THR A 182 19.05 -10.55 -19.77
CA THR A 182 18.69 -11.72 -18.98
C THR A 182 19.05 -11.55 -17.52
N GLU A 183 20.25 -11.03 -17.23
CA GLU A 183 20.71 -10.84 -15.85
C GLU A 183 19.92 -9.74 -15.13
N LEU A 184 19.60 -8.62 -15.79
CA LEU A 184 18.75 -7.57 -15.23
C LEU A 184 17.36 -8.11 -14.86
N ILE A 185 16.75 -8.91 -15.73
CA ILE A 185 15.46 -9.55 -15.47
C ILE A 185 15.58 -10.54 -14.29
N ARG A 186 16.63 -11.37 -14.26
CA ARG A 186 16.88 -12.33 -13.17
C ARG A 186 17.00 -11.62 -11.82
N LEU A 187 17.87 -10.60 -11.74
CA LEU A 187 18.14 -9.88 -10.49
C LEU A 187 16.92 -9.14 -9.94
N THR A 188 16.11 -8.58 -10.83
CA THR A 188 14.93 -7.77 -10.47
C THR A 188 13.63 -8.58 -10.45
N GLY A 189 13.67 -9.85 -10.88
CA GLY A 189 12.49 -10.70 -11.07
C GLY A 189 11.46 -10.13 -12.06
N GLY A 190 11.87 -9.19 -12.92
CA GLY A 190 10.96 -8.49 -13.82
C GLY A 190 10.03 -7.48 -13.15
N TYR A 191 10.28 -7.08 -11.91
CA TYR A 191 9.46 -6.06 -11.24
C TYR A 191 9.70 -4.67 -11.85
N PRO A 192 8.67 -3.96 -12.35
CA PRO A 192 8.82 -2.77 -13.20
C PRO A 192 9.76 -1.71 -12.63
N ALA A 193 9.56 -1.30 -11.38
CA ALA A 193 10.32 -0.25 -10.74
C ALA A 193 11.78 -0.65 -10.48
N LEU A 194 12.02 -1.91 -10.08
CA LEU A 194 13.36 -2.45 -9.87
C LEU A 194 14.10 -2.61 -11.21
N LEU A 195 13.42 -3.15 -12.22
CA LEU A 195 13.98 -3.36 -13.54
C LEU A 195 14.41 -2.05 -14.19
N ARG A 196 13.56 -1.05 -14.16
CA ARG A 196 13.90 0.29 -14.67
C ARG A 196 15.10 0.89 -13.91
N ALA A 197 15.11 0.80 -12.59
CA ALA A 197 16.22 1.32 -11.77
C ALA A 197 17.54 0.59 -12.06
N ALA A 198 17.54 -0.74 -12.16
CA ALA A 198 18.71 -1.54 -12.48
C ALA A 198 19.21 -1.28 -13.91
N SER A 199 18.30 -1.12 -14.88
CA SER A 199 18.67 -0.78 -16.26
C SER A 199 19.31 0.60 -16.36
N LEU A 200 18.78 1.61 -15.65
CA LEU A 200 19.39 2.94 -15.58
C LEU A 200 20.74 2.92 -14.86
N TRP A 201 20.88 2.12 -13.79
CA TRP A 201 22.18 1.91 -13.13
C TRP A 201 23.19 1.32 -14.10
N ARG A 202 22.80 0.28 -14.85
CA ARG A 202 23.66 -0.33 -15.88
C ARG A 202 24.09 0.68 -16.95
N ALA A 203 23.17 1.50 -17.45
CA ALA A 203 23.43 2.48 -18.48
C ALA A 203 24.43 3.58 -18.06
N ARG A 204 24.52 3.90 -16.76
CA ARG A 204 25.42 4.94 -16.22
C ARG A 204 26.84 4.47 -15.99
N LEU A 205 27.09 3.15 -15.99
CA LEU A 205 28.39 2.60 -15.64
C LEU A 205 29.36 2.50 -16.81
N SER A 206 30.54 3.10 -16.64
CA SER A 206 31.68 2.92 -17.54
C SER A 206 32.99 3.11 -16.74
N PRO A 207 33.86 2.09 -16.61
CA PRO A 207 33.69 0.72 -17.12
C PRO A 207 32.65 -0.08 -16.35
N LEU A 208 32.10 -1.10 -17.05
CA LEU A 208 31.14 -2.02 -16.44
C LEU A 208 31.86 -2.98 -15.49
N PRO A 209 31.36 -3.18 -14.25
CA PRO A 209 31.88 -4.24 -13.37
C PRO A 209 31.55 -5.63 -13.92
N ASP A 210 32.27 -6.63 -13.42
CA ASP A 210 31.94 -8.04 -13.68
C ASP A 210 30.47 -8.30 -13.30
N MET A 211 29.77 -9.00 -14.17
CA MET A 211 28.35 -9.35 -13.99
C MET A 211 28.11 -10.15 -12.68
N ALA A 212 29.07 -10.96 -12.26
CA ALA A 212 29.02 -11.68 -11.00
C ALA A 212 28.90 -10.76 -9.76
N LEU A 213 29.30 -9.49 -9.87
CA LEU A 213 29.24 -8.51 -8.79
C LEU A 213 27.97 -7.63 -8.83
N TRP A 214 27.09 -7.82 -9.82
CA TRP A 214 25.93 -6.94 -10.00
C TRP A 214 24.93 -7.10 -8.88
N GLU A 215 24.69 -8.29 -8.39
CA GLU A 215 23.76 -8.55 -7.27
C GLU A 215 24.17 -7.74 -6.04
N ASP A 216 25.42 -7.88 -5.58
CA ASP A 216 25.93 -7.17 -4.42
C ASP A 216 25.90 -5.66 -4.59
N ARG A 217 26.26 -5.16 -5.78
CA ARG A 217 26.27 -3.73 -6.06
C ARG A 217 24.88 -3.13 -6.15
N LEU A 218 23.94 -3.83 -6.80
CA LEU A 218 22.55 -3.40 -6.87
C LEU A 218 21.85 -3.48 -5.51
N ALA A 219 22.21 -4.47 -4.71
CA ALA A 219 21.65 -4.63 -3.37
C ALA A 219 21.92 -3.42 -2.46
N VAL A 220 23.03 -2.70 -2.65
CA VAL A 220 23.36 -1.48 -1.90
C VAL A 220 23.05 -0.18 -2.64
N GLU A 221 22.59 -0.27 -3.89
CA GLU A 221 22.28 0.93 -4.70
C GLU A 221 21.08 1.68 -4.10
N PRO A 222 21.22 2.98 -3.79
CA PRO A 222 20.16 3.74 -3.10
C PRO A 222 18.82 3.72 -3.82
N THR A 223 18.82 3.78 -5.16
CA THR A 223 17.59 3.74 -5.96
C THR A 223 16.88 2.40 -5.82
N ILE A 224 17.59 1.29 -5.81
CA ILE A 224 17.07 -0.06 -5.61
C ILE A 224 16.53 -0.20 -4.19
N GLN A 225 17.31 0.24 -3.20
CA GLN A 225 16.91 0.22 -1.80
C GLN A 225 15.61 0.99 -1.54
N ASN A 226 15.45 2.16 -2.17
CA ASN A 226 14.22 2.95 -2.06
C ASN A 226 13.02 2.21 -2.67
N ARG A 227 13.19 1.54 -3.83
CA ARG A 227 12.10 0.75 -4.43
C ARG A 227 11.72 -0.47 -3.60
N LEU A 228 12.68 -1.13 -2.97
CA LEU A 228 12.42 -2.24 -2.06
C LEU A 228 11.73 -1.76 -0.77
N ARG A 229 12.09 -0.57 -0.25
CA ARG A 229 11.36 0.06 0.87
C ARG A 229 9.93 0.43 0.47
N ASP A 230 9.71 1.00 -0.72
CA ASP A 230 8.36 1.29 -1.23
C ASP A 230 7.52 0.00 -1.32
N MET A 231 8.12 -1.10 -1.77
CA MET A 231 7.47 -2.40 -1.81
C MET A 231 7.13 -2.90 -0.41
N ARG A 232 8.07 -2.79 0.56
CA ARG A 232 7.83 -3.13 1.96
C ARG A 232 6.65 -2.36 2.54
N LEU A 233 6.47 -1.07 2.21
CA LEU A 233 5.32 -0.27 2.64
C LEU A 233 3.97 -0.82 2.15
N SER A 234 3.96 -1.68 1.14
CA SER A 234 2.75 -2.37 0.65
C SER A 234 2.41 -3.64 1.42
N LEU A 235 3.30 -4.10 2.30
CA LEU A 235 3.11 -5.30 3.11
C LEU A 235 2.39 -5.00 4.41
N THR A 236 1.66 -6.00 4.90
CA THR A 236 1.20 -6.01 6.28
C THR A 236 2.31 -6.54 7.19
N GLY A 237 2.20 -6.29 8.50
CA GLY A 237 3.18 -6.81 9.46
C GLY A 237 3.31 -8.33 9.43
N GLU A 238 2.20 -9.05 9.23
CA GLU A 238 2.23 -10.51 9.07
C GLU A 238 2.95 -10.95 7.79
N GLU A 239 2.74 -10.23 6.69
CA GLU A 239 3.41 -10.50 5.42
C GLU A 239 4.91 -10.26 5.52
N GLU A 240 5.33 -9.16 6.16
CA GLU A 240 6.75 -8.89 6.43
C GLU A 240 7.38 -9.99 7.27
N ALA A 241 6.74 -10.36 8.40
CA ALA A 241 7.22 -11.41 9.27
C ALA A 241 7.33 -12.75 8.55
N THR A 242 6.31 -13.09 7.75
CA THR A 242 6.29 -14.34 6.99
C THR A 242 7.39 -14.38 5.93
N LEU A 243 7.62 -13.26 5.21
CA LEU A 243 8.71 -13.16 4.25
C LEU A 243 10.09 -13.31 4.93
N ALA A 244 10.29 -12.66 6.08
CA ALA A 244 11.55 -12.75 6.82
C ALA A 244 11.83 -14.17 7.32
N ILE A 245 10.83 -14.86 7.88
CA ILE A 245 10.94 -16.24 8.34
C ILE A 245 11.18 -17.19 7.14
N LEU A 246 10.48 -16.97 6.03
CA LEU A 246 10.66 -17.75 4.81
C LEU A 246 12.09 -17.58 4.27
N GLN A 247 12.58 -16.35 4.15
CA GLN A 247 13.95 -16.08 3.68
C GLN A 247 14.99 -16.70 4.60
N GLN A 248 14.82 -16.58 5.91
CA GLN A 248 15.73 -17.20 6.89
C GLN A 248 15.80 -18.73 6.73
N ALA A 249 14.68 -19.38 6.42
CA ALA A 249 14.64 -20.81 6.13
C ALA A 249 15.31 -21.13 4.78
N LEU A 250 15.14 -20.26 3.77
CA LEU A 250 15.74 -20.43 2.44
C LEU A 250 17.26 -20.25 2.45
N ASP A 251 17.81 -19.40 3.33
CA ASP A 251 19.25 -19.18 3.49
C ASP A 251 19.97 -20.37 4.13
N GLN A 252 19.24 -21.28 4.78
CA GLN A 252 19.83 -22.50 5.32
C GLN A 252 20.25 -23.45 4.17
N PRO A 253 21.38 -24.16 4.33
CA PRO A 253 21.77 -25.15 3.33
C PRO A 253 20.71 -26.25 3.19
N PRO A 254 20.53 -26.80 2.00
CA PRO A 254 19.58 -27.88 1.77
C PRO A 254 19.79 -29.02 2.76
N SER A 255 18.78 -29.32 3.57
CA SER A 255 18.81 -30.30 4.63
C SER A 255 17.41 -30.81 4.98
N PRO A 256 17.25 -31.97 5.62
CA PRO A 256 15.95 -32.39 6.13
C PRO A 256 15.34 -31.39 7.11
N GLN A 257 16.14 -30.69 7.93
CA GLN A 257 15.71 -29.70 8.88
C GLN A 257 15.15 -28.48 8.16
N ARG A 258 15.83 -27.98 7.11
CA ARG A 258 15.31 -26.88 6.26
C ARG A 258 13.96 -27.25 5.66
N ASN A 259 13.82 -28.46 5.13
CA ASN A 259 12.57 -28.90 4.53
C ASN A 259 11.44 -29.00 5.56
N GLU A 260 11.75 -29.43 6.78
CA GLU A 260 10.78 -29.43 7.88
C GLU A 260 10.38 -28.02 8.31
N SER A 261 11.34 -27.10 8.44
CA SER A 261 11.05 -25.68 8.72
C SER A 261 10.14 -25.06 7.66
N LEU A 262 10.40 -25.32 6.38
CA LEU A 262 9.56 -24.81 5.28
C LEU A 262 8.13 -25.39 5.33
N ARG A 263 7.97 -26.68 5.67
CA ARG A 263 6.63 -27.28 5.86
C ARG A 263 5.89 -26.66 7.03
N GLN A 264 6.57 -26.39 8.16
CA GLN A 264 5.98 -25.75 9.32
C GLN A 264 5.54 -24.33 8.98
N ILE A 265 6.34 -23.57 8.22
CA ILE A 265 5.99 -22.24 7.72
C ILE A 265 4.74 -22.32 6.83
N GLU A 266 4.70 -23.26 5.90
CA GLU A 266 3.56 -23.48 5.02
C GLU A 266 2.28 -23.85 5.78
N GLN A 267 2.36 -24.72 6.77
CA GLN A 267 1.22 -25.08 7.60
C GLN A 267 0.74 -23.91 8.47
N LYS A 268 1.66 -23.17 9.07
CA LYS A 268 1.35 -22.12 10.02
C LYS A 268 0.90 -20.80 9.35
N TYR A 269 1.50 -20.44 8.23
CA TYR A 269 1.29 -19.15 7.55
C TYR A 269 0.65 -19.31 6.17
N ASN A 270 -0.15 -20.37 5.96
CA ASN A 270 -0.72 -20.69 4.65
C ASN A 270 -1.48 -19.52 4.02
N GLU A 271 -2.36 -18.86 4.77
CA GLU A 271 -3.14 -17.71 4.26
C GLU A 271 -2.25 -16.53 3.90
N THR A 272 -1.26 -16.24 4.72
CA THR A 272 -0.31 -15.16 4.46
C THR A 272 0.56 -15.45 3.26
N LEU A 273 1.01 -16.71 3.09
CA LEU A 273 1.74 -17.15 1.90
C LEU A 273 0.89 -17.06 0.64
N GLN A 274 -0.40 -17.39 0.70
CA GLN A 274 -1.32 -17.20 -0.43
C GLN A 274 -1.47 -15.73 -0.81
N ARG A 275 -1.56 -14.80 0.17
CA ARG A 275 -1.56 -13.36 -0.10
C ARG A 275 -0.25 -12.89 -0.74
N LEU A 276 0.89 -13.36 -0.22
CA LEU A 276 2.21 -13.06 -0.79
C LEU A 276 2.38 -13.60 -2.22
N GLN A 277 1.84 -14.79 -2.49
CA GLN A 277 1.78 -15.34 -3.86
C GLN A 277 0.86 -14.52 -4.77
N ALA A 278 -0.32 -14.11 -4.29
CA ALA A 278 -1.21 -13.24 -5.04
C ALA A 278 -0.52 -11.91 -5.39
N LYS A 279 0.26 -11.34 -4.47
CA LYS A 279 1.12 -10.16 -4.68
C LYS A 279 2.36 -10.46 -5.55
N ARG A 280 2.57 -11.72 -5.93
CA ARG A 280 3.73 -12.21 -6.70
C ARG A 280 5.09 -11.92 -6.04
N LEU A 281 5.14 -11.91 -4.72
CA LEU A 281 6.37 -11.67 -3.95
C LEU A 281 7.13 -12.96 -3.64
N CYS A 282 6.42 -14.07 -3.59
CA CYS A 282 6.99 -15.41 -3.53
C CYS A 282 6.19 -16.37 -4.42
N TYR A 283 6.76 -17.50 -4.73
CA TYR A 283 6.13 -18.55 -5.52
C TYR A 283 6.66 -19.93 -5.13
N PHE A 284 5.85 -20.95 -5.36
CA PHE A 284 6.23 -22.34 -5.12
C PHE A 284 6.54 -23.03 -6.45
N THR A 285 7.73 -23.58 -6.56
CA THR A 285 8.21 -24.30 -7.76
C THR A 285 8.47 -25.76 -7.44
N THR A 286 8.86 -26.54 -8.43
CA THR A 286 9.37 -27.91 -8.24
C THR A 286 10.59 -27.97 -7.33
N GLN A 287 11.30 -26.87 -7.13
CA GLN A 287 12.45 -26.74 -6.25
C GLN A 287 12.05 -26.21 -4.85
N GLY A 288 10.76 -25.95 -4.61
CA GLY A 288 10.22 -25.40 -3.38
C GLY A 288 9.93 -23.90 -3.45
N TRP A 289 9.81 -23.25 -2.30
CA TRP A 289 9.56 -21.84 -2.16
C TRP A 289 10.75 -21.00 -2.65
N GLN A 290 10.43 -19.90 -3.31
CA GLN A 290 11.40 -18.88 -3.77
C GLN A 290 10.79 -17.49 -3.66
N LEU A 291 11.60 -16.49 -3.34
CA LEU A 291 11.22 -15.09 -3.52
C LEU A 291 11.36 -14.69 -4.99
N PHE A 292 10.61 -13.69 -5.44
CA PHE A 292 10.53 -13.35 -6.86
C PHE A 292 11.87 -12.84 -7.44
N SER A 293 12.79 -12.35 -6.61
CA SER A 293 14.08 -11.85 -7.08
C SER A 293 15.18 -11.98 -6.01
N PRO A 294 16.45 -12.14 -6.44
CA PRO A 294 17.61 -12.10 -5.54
C PRO A 294 17.72 -10.80 -4.76
N LEU A 295 17.42 -9.65 -5.40
CA LEU A 295 17.46 -8.34 -4.72
C LEU A 295 16.42 -8.23 -3.59
N LEU A 296 15.22 -8.80 -3.76
CA LEU A 296 14.25 -8.89 -2.67
C LEU A 296 14.76 -9.84 -1.58
N ALA A 297 15.30 -10.99 -1.93
CA ALA A 297 15.84 -11.95 -0.98
C ALA A 297 16.94 -11.30 -0.11
N HIS A 298 17.88 -10.62 -0.75
CA HIS A 298 18.94 -9.86 -0.05
C HIS A 298 18.34 -8.78 0.88
N PHE A 299 17.38 -8.01 0.39
CA PHE A 299 16.72 -6.96 1.18
C PHE A 299 16.01 -7.55 2.41
N VAL A 300 15.22 -8.62 2.21
CA VAL A 300 14.48 -9.29 3.30
C VAL A 300 15.41 -9.88 4.35
N ALA A 301 16.53 -10.48 3.94
CA ALA A 301 17.55 -11.02 4.86
C ALA A 301 18.18 -9.95 5.77
N HIS A 302 18.18 -8.68 5.35
CA HIS A 302 18.78 -7.57 6.08
C HIS A 302 17.74 -6.59 6.65
N MET A 303 16.43 -6.93 6.59
CA MET A 303 15.39 -6.08 7.16
C MET A 303 15.53 -5.96 8.68
N GLU A 304 15.55 -4.73 9.17
CA GLU A 304 15.46 -4.42 10.60
C GLU A 304 14.03 -3.98 10.98
N GLY A 305 13.69 -4.17 12.26
CA GLY A 305 12.41 -3.70 12.81
C GLY A 305 11.18 -4.39 12.21
N VAL A 306 11.32 -5.66 11.84
CA VAL A 306 10.21 -6.48 11.34
C VAL A 306 9.26 -6.76 12.50
N SER A 307 7.97 -6.45 12.33
CA SER A 307 6.92 -6.83 13.29
C SER A 307 6.69 -8.33 13.25
N ALA A 308 6.32 -8.93 14.38
CA ALA A 308 5.99 -10.36 14.43
C ALA A 308 4.52 -10.64 14.03
N GLY A 309 3.82 -9.66 13.51
CA GLY A 309 2.43 -9.71 13.08
C GLY A 309 1.62 -8.52 13.58
N ARG A 310 0.33 -8.46 13.24
CA ARG A 310 -0.56 -7.40 13.72
C ARG A 310 -0.87 -7.60 15.21
N ILE A 311 -0.80 -6.52 15.99
CA ILE A 311 -1.33 -6.52 17.34
C ILE A 311 -2.84 -6.25 17.28
N TRP A 312 -3.62 -7.11 17.93
CA TRP A 312 -5.07 -7.00 17.96
C TRP A 312 -5.65 -7.48 19.29
N HIS A 313 -6.88 -7.08 19.58
CA HIS A 313 -7.61 -7.42 20.80
C HIS A 313 -8.83 -8.27 20.45
N GLU A 314 -9.02 -9.37 21.18
CA GLU A 314 -10.22 -10.19 21.10
C GLU A 314 -11.24 -9.74 22.13
N PRO A 315 -12.36 -9.09 21.74
CA PRO A 315 -13.30 -8.50 22.69
C PRO A 315 -13.98 -9.51 23.61
N ARG A 316 -14.17 -10.76 23.15
CA ARG A 316 -14.89 -11.82 23.92
C ARG A 316 -14.05 -12.37 25.06
N THR A 317 -12.74 -12.52 24.84
CA THR A 317 -11.83 -13.12 25.84
C THR A 317 -10.98 -12.08 26.55
N HIS A 318 -11.02 -10.82 26.13
CA HIS A 318 -10.18 -9.73 26.60
C HIS A 318 -8.68 -9.99 26.43
N ARG A 319 -8.30 -10.85 25.49
CA ARG A 319 -6.91 -11.21 25.21
C ARG A 319 -6.33 -10.34 24.10
N PHE A 320 -5.01 -10.15 24.15
CA PHE A 320 -4.25 -9.43 23.14
C PHE A 320 -3.33 -10.40 22.41
N TRP A 321 -3.17 -10.17 21.13
CA TRP A 321 -2.43 -11.04 20.24
C TRP A 321 -1.46 -10.22 19.39
N GLU A 322 -0.34 -10.82 19.01
CA GLU A 322 0.58 -10.35 17.99
C GLU A 322 0.62 -11.42 16.90
N GLY A 323 -0.03 -11.17 15.77
CA GLY A 323 -0.30 -12.23 14.80
C GLY A 323 -1.11 -13.36 15.46
N GLU A 324 -0.51 -14.55 15.54
CA GLU A 324 -1.08 -15.73 16.22
C GLU A 324 -0.55 -15.93 17.66
N ARG A 325 0.39 -15.10 18.10
CA ARG A 325 0.99 -15.21 19.43
C ARG A 325 0.15 -14.46 20.46
N GLU A 326 -0.35 -15.15 21.49
CA GLU A 326 -0.99 -14.50 22.62
C GLU A 326 0.05 -13.70 23.46
N LEU A 327 -0.28 -12.46 23.79
CA LEU A 327 0.52 -11.60 24.65
C LEU A 327 0.13 -11.86 26.13
N THR A 328 0.70 -12.91 26.73
CA THR A 328 0.31 -13.42 28.05
C THR A 328 0.89 -12.65 29.25
N HIS A 329 1.90 -11.82 29.04
CA HIS A 329 2.62 -11.14 30.14
C HIS A 329 2.27 -9.66 30.29
N LEU A 330 1.11 -9.24 29.77
CA LEU A 330 0.64 -7.86 29.90
C LEU A 330 0.12 -7.60 31.32
N SER A 331 0.59 -6.54 31.96
CA SER A 331 0.00 -6.01 33.16
C SER A 331 -1.37 -5.37 32.88
N LEU A 332 -2.18 -5.11 33.89
CA LEU A 332 -3.45 -4.40 33.72
C LEU A 332 -3.25 -3.06 33.00
N LYS A 333 -2.19 -2.33 33.39
CA LYS A 333 -1.84 -1.06 32.77
C LYS A 333 -1.41 -1.18 31.30
N ASP A 334 -0.65 -2.23 30.96
CA ASP A 334 -0.31 -2.51 29.56
C ASP A 334 -1.56 -2.81 28.74
N MET A 335 -2.52 -3.54 29.29
CA MET A 335 -3.78 -3.85 28.60
C MET A 335 -4.65 -2.60 28.38
N GLU A 336 -4.71 -1.67 29.35
CA GLU A 336 -5.44 -0.41 29.21
C GLU A 336 -4.81 0.48 28.15
N LEU A 337 -3.50 0.69 28.20
CA LEU A 337 -2.76 1.43 27.21
C LEU A 337 -2.92 0.81 25.81
N LEU A 338 -2.77 -0.50 25.71
CA LEU A 338 -2.85 -1.19 24.42
C LEU A 338 -4.27 -1.13 23.82
N ARG A 339 -5.31 -1.22 24.68
CA ARG A 339 -6.69 -1.03 24.26
C ARG A 339 -6.94 0.38 23.73
N HIS A 340 -6.45 1.38 24.45
CA HIS A 340 -6.53 2.78 24.02
C HIS A 340 -5.85 3.00 22.66
N PHE A 341 -4.63 2.50 22.50
CA PHE A 341 -3.89 2.58 21.24
C PHE A 341 -4.60 1.86 20.08
N LEU A 342 -5.22 0.70 20.36
CA LEU A 342 -5.96 -0.06 19.34
C LEU A 342 -7.30 0.59 18.97
N THR A 343 -7.88 1.39 19.87
CA THR A 343 -9.11 2.15 19.58
C THR A 343 -8.81 3.38 18.69
N HIS A 344 -7.61 3.94 18.80
CA HIS A 344 -7.18 5.11 18.04
C HIS A 344 -5.81 4.86 17.37
N PRO A 345 -5.73 3.87 16.45
CA PRO A 345 -4.47 3.52 15.81
C PRO A 345 -3.99 4.68 14.93
N LEU A 346 -2.68 4.78 14.79
CA LEU A 346 -1.98 5.81 13.99
C LEU A 346 -2.14 7.25 14.49
N ALA A 347 -2.99 7.52 15.47
CA ALA A 347 -3.05 8.83 16.12
C ALA A 347 -1.82 9.08 16.99
N VAL A 348 -1.48 10.36 17.19
CA VAL A 348 -0.48 10.76 18.16
C VAL A 348 -1.18 11.02 19.49
N HIS A 349 -0.77 10.31 20.53
CA HIS A 349 -1.30 10.43 21.87
C HIS A 349 -0.34 11.22 22.75
N SER A 350 -0.81 12.31 23.34
CA SER A 350 -0.06 13.06 24.32
C SER A 350 0.11 12.26 25.63
N ILE A 351 0.98 12.74 26.51
CA ILE A 351 1.13 12.11 27.82
C ILE A 351 -0.15 12.20 28.63
N ASP A 352 -0.87 13.33 28.52
CA ASP A 352 -2.13 13.56 29.23
C ASP A 352 -3.22 12.61 28.74
N ASP A 353 -3.35 12.40 27.42
CA ASP A 353 -4.27 11.40 26.84
C ASP A 353 -4.01 9.99 27.38
N LEU A 354 -2.75 9.64 27.57
CA LEU A 354 -2.37 8.32 28.09
C LEU A 354 -2.63 8.19 29.60
N ILE A 355 -2.49 9.29 30.36
CA ILE A 355 -2.84 9.32 31.77
C ILE A 355 -4.36 9.09 31.91
N ASP A 356 -5.17 9.83 31.17
CA ASP A 356 -6.63 9.71 31.20
C ASP A 356 -7.12 8.33 30.76
N ALA A 357 -6.39 7.69 29.83
CA ALA A 357 -6.74 6.36 29.31
C ALA A 357 -6.38 5.20 30.24
N ALA A 358 -5.28 5.29 30.99
CA ALA A 358 -4.72 4.16 31.72
C ALA A 358 -4.59 4.37 33.23
N TRP A 359 -4.93 5.55 33.76
CA TRP A 359 -5.01 5.82 35.21
C TRP A 359 -6.43 6.25 35.55
N LEU A 360 -7.09 5.48 36.40
CA LEU A 360 -8.46 5.77 36.87
C LEU A 360 -8.50 7.13 37.60
N GLU A 361 -9.65 7.80 37.60
CA GLU A 361 -9.83 9.17 38.10
C GLU A 361 -9.28 9.41 39.53
N ASP A 362 -9.35 8.39 40.40
CA ASP A 362 -8.83 8.48 41.77
C ASP A 362 -7.29 8.46 41.86
N ASP A 363 -6.60 7.95 40.84
CA ASP A 363 -5.15 7.83 40.80
C ASP A 363 -4.50 8.85 39.82
N SER A 364 -5.29 9.58 39.03
CA SER A 364 -4.78 10.47 37.97
C SER A 364 -4.16 11.76 38.53
N SER A 365 -4.61 12.23 39.72
CA SER A 365 -4.06 13.43 40.37
C SER A 365 -2.70 13.14 40.99
N GLY A 366 -1.62 13.31 40.22
CA GLY A 366 -0.24 13.14 40.65
C GLY A 366 0.58 12.15 39.83
N VAL A 367 0.02 11.60 38.76
CA VAL A 367 0.78 10.74 37.83
C VAL A 367 1.84 11.58 37.12
N SER A 368 3.11 11.22 37.32
CA SER A 368 4.22 11.94 36.72
C SER A 368 4.46 11.48 35.28
N LYS A 369 5.05 12.36 34.47
CA LYS A 369 5.49 12.05 33.11
C LYS A 369 6.41 10.82 33.07
N GLU A 370 7.24 10.66 34.09
CA GLU A 370 8.18 9.55 34.24
C GLU A 370 7.43 8.22 34.42
N ALA A 371 6.27 8.22 35.12
CA ALA A 371 5.44 7.03 35.29
C ALA A 371 4.86 6.55 33.95
N VAL A 372 4.39 7.48 33.11
CA VAL A 372 3.93 7.16 31.74
C VAL A 372 5.07 6.61 30.91
N GLN A 373 6.26 7.24 30.95
CA GLN A 373 7.43 6.77 30.22
C GLN A 373 7.88 5.36 30.67
N GLN A 374 7.76 5.06 31.95
CA GLN A 374 8.04 3.71 32.47
C GLN A 374 7.01 2.69 31.96
N ALA A 375 5.73 3.03 31.99
CA ALA A 375 4.68 2.16 31.46
C ALA A 375 4.88 1.87 29.95
N ILE A 376 5.22 2.89 29.19
CA ILE A 376 5.56 2.72 27.76
C ILE A 376 6.79 1.83 27.57
N ARG A 377 7.83 2.00 28.38
CA ARG A 377 9.02 1.13 28.32
C ARG A 377 8.67 -0.32 28.69
N HIS A 378 7.78 -0.51 29.66
CA HIS A 378 7.30 -1.83 30.05
C HIS A 378 6.49 -2.46 28.92
N LEU A 379 5.53 -1.74 28.38
CA LEU A 379 4.71 -2.20 27.25
C LEU A 379 5.57 -2.58 26.04
N ARG A 380 6.56 -1.76 25.67
CA ARG A 380 7.52 -2.08 24.60
C ARG A 380 8.24 -3.41 24.82
N LYS A 381 8.64 -3.72 26.05
CA LYS A 381 9.28 -5.01 26.35
C LYS A 381 8.38 -6.21 26.09
N GLN A 382 7.06 -6.03 26.13
CA GLN A 382 6.08 -7.10 25.94
C GLN A 382 5.68 -7.26 24.46
N ILE A 383 5.60 -6.14 23.73
CA ILE A 383 5.04 -6.14 22.38
C ILE A 383 6.09 -5.98 21.26
N GLU A 384 7.25 -5.37 21.54
CA GLU A 384 8.24 -5.09 20.51
C GLU A 384 9.19 -6.27 20.30
N PRO A 385 9.46 -6.69 19.07
CA PRO A 385 10.51 -7.67 18.77
C PRO A 385 11.89 -7.20 19.26
N ASN A 386 12.15 -5.91 19.17
CA ASN A 386 13.33 -5.25 19.73
C ASN A 386 12.94 -3.94 20.43
N PRO A 387 12.84 -3.90 21.77
CA PRO A 387 12.45 -2.71 22.50
C PRO A 387 13.36 -1.48 22.31
N ALA A 388 14.62 -1.69 21.89
CA ALA A 388 15.56 -0.61 21.58
C ALA A 388 15.35 0.00 20.18
N LYS A 389 14.72 -0.77 19.27
CA LYS A 389 14.32 -0.34 17.94
C LYS A 389 12.83 -0.66 17.75
N PRO A 390 11.92 0.07 18.41
CA PRO A 390 10.50 -0.25 18.41
C PRO A 390 9.89 -0.09 17.01
N CYS A 391 8.98 -1.00 16.65
CA CYS A 391 8.24 -0.96 15.40
C CYS A 391 6.74 -0.73 15.59
N TYR A 392 6.18 -1.06 16.76
CA TYR A 392 4.77 -0.85 17.02
C TYR A 392 4.48 0.49 17.70
N LEU A 393 5.25 0.83 18.73
CA LEU A 393 4.99 2.00 19.57
C LEU A 393 6.13 2.99 19.47
N LEU A 394 6.00 3.96 18.58
CA LEU A 394 7.01 4.97 18.31
C LEU A 394 6.89 6.19 19.24
N THR A 395 8.00 6.89 19.45
CA THR A 395 8.02 8.17 20.16
C THR A 395 7.95 9.30 19.13
N GLU A 396 6.91 10.13 19.22
CA GLU A 396 6.82 11.40 18.49
C GLU A 396 7.48 12.49 19.33
N HIS A 397 8.61 12.95 18.86
CA HIS A 397 9.48 13.83 19.66
C HIS A 397 8.74 15.10 20.09
N ARG A 398 8.75 15.39 21.40
CA ARG A 398 8.07 16.52 22.08
C ARG A 398 6.54 16.51 22.04
N VAL A 399 5.90 15.50 21.43
CA VAL A 399 4.44 15.42 21.31
C VAL A 399 3.87 14.28 22.14
N GLY A 400 4.41 13.06 21.97
CA GLY A 400 3.90 11.89 22.69
C GLY A 400 4.29 10.57 22.03
N TYR A 401 3.29 9.72 21.82
CA TYR A 401 3.49 8.37 21.27
C TYR A 401 2.49 8.08 20.17
N ARG A 402 2.91 7.31 19.17
CA ARG A 402 2.07 6.82 18.08
C ARG A 402 2.17 5.31 17.99
N PHE A 403 1.04 4.66 17.84
CA PHE A 403 0.96 3.20 17.77
C PHE A 403 0.60 2.74 16.35
N PHE A 404 1.38 1.79 15.87
CA PHE A 404 1.22 1.14 14.58
C PHE A 404 0.91 -0.34 14.81
N PRO A 405 -0.36 -0.76 14.77
CA PRO A 405 -0.73 -2.16 15.08
C PRO A 405 -0.02 -3.21 14.24
N GLU A 406 0.40 -2.85 13.04
CA GLU A 406 1.07 -3.72 12.08
C GLU A 406 2.58 -3.47 11.95
N GLY A 407 3.11 -2.60 12.80
CA GLY A 407 4.45 -2.08 12.66
C GLY A 407 4.51 -0.79 11.83
N ALA A 408 5.36 0.14 12.27
CA ALA A 408 5.54 1.41 11.60
C ALA A 408 6.17 1.22 10.22
N PRO A 409 5.75 2.01 9.22
CA PRO A 409 6.51 2.12 7.99
C PRO A 409 7.92 2.62 8.33
N LEU A 410 8.93 2.01 7.75
CA LEU A 410 10.29 2.53 7.88
C LEU A 410 10.37 3.92 7.26
N GLY A 411 10.80 4.89 8.04
CA GLY A 411 11.09 6.25 7.57
C GLY A 411 12.31 6.29 6.66
#